data_40db0c8a2828b75fa17af43d0110a1d2
#
_entry.id   40db0c8a2828b75fa17af43d0110a1d2
#
_cell.length_a   1.000
_cell.length_b   1.000
_cell.length_c   1.000
_cell.angle_alpha   90.00
_cell.angle_beta   90.00
_cell.angle_gamma   90.00
#
_symmetry.space_group_name_H-M   'P 1'
#
loop_
_entity.id
_entity.type
_entity.pdbx_description
1 polymer ?
#
loop_
_entity_poly.entity_id
_entity_poly.type
_entity_poly.pdbx_seq_one_letter_code
_entity_poly.pdbx_strand_id
1 'polypeptide(L)'
;MPLKLVEEHKPLLKEIQAEFANAIRHNDVKLMSGNISPQRLGVYSRLVRNNTLGFIDRCYVQLPQHLSPEEWVAVKEKFIREGKAHSPFFQDIAGEFLNFCRENGCMPPHLLELMDFENAQLLAEVSMATVPSEFEWDNDTIMQFSGAAELRQYAVNFIRSEFKQFDFEPTNVLIWRDTEFGIYYNRLEELDFFLLSSLQEGANSLNGLLAELSE
;
A
#
# COMPACT_ATOMS: atom_id res chain seq x y z
N MET A 1 -53.89 -15.14 30.70
CA MET A 1 -52.46 -14.94 30.55
C MET A 1 -52.20 -14.60 29.11
N PRO A 2 -51.73 -13.38 28.74
CA PRO A 2 -51.40 -13.07 27.39
C PRO A 2 -50.01 -13.64 27.04
N LEU A 3 -49.96 -14.39 25.92
CA LEU A 3 -48.72 -14.84 25.28
C LEU A 3 -47.93 -13.62 24.86
N LYS A 4 -46.72 -13.42 25.46
CA LYS A 4 -45.74 -12.47 24.94
C LYS A 4 -45.20 -13.03 23.65
N LEU A 5 -45.56 -12.36 22.52
CA LEU A 5 -44.86 -12.51 21.27
C LEU A 5 -43.40 -12.07 21.50
N VAL A 6 -42.47 -13.01 21.45
CA VAL A 6 -41.05 -12.70 21.32
C VAL A 6 -40.87 -12.19 19.90
N GLU A 7 -40.70 -10.89 19.74
CA GLU A 7 -40.23 -10.32 18.47
C GLU A 7 -38.85 -10.88 18.18
N GLU A 8 -38.77 -11.82 17.24
CA GLU A 8 -37.51 -12.24 16.66
C GLU A 8 -36.89 -11.02 15.93
N HIS A 9 -35.90 -10.43 16.57
CA HIS A 9 -35.14 -9.35 15.98
C HIS A 9 -34.38 -9.91 14.78
N LYS A 10 -34.88 -9.69 13.56
CA LYS A 10 -34.14 -10.01 12.33
C LYS A 10 -32.92 -9.10 12.27
N PRO A 11 -31.69 -9.64 12.27
CA PRO A 11 -30.50 -8.82 12.16
C PRO A 11 -30.53 -7.99 10.88
N LEU A 12 -30.08 -6.73 10.96
CA LEU A 12 -29.94 -5.86 9.80
C LEU A 12 -28.91 -6.47 8.82
N LEU A 13 -29.12 -6.25 7.52
CA LEU A 13 -28.20 -6.77 6.47
C LEU A 13 -26.72 -6.48 6.77
N LYS A 14 -26.44 -5.28 7.33
CA LYS A 14 -25.11 -4.87 7.74
C LYS A 14 -24.50 -5.75 8.83
N GLU A 15 -25.32 -6.19 9.78
CA GLU A 15 -24.90 -7.09 10.88
C GLU A 15 -24.56 -8.48 10.34
N ILE A 16 -25.41 -9.01 9.45
CA ILE A 16 -25.15 -10.29 8.77
C ILE A 16 -23.87 -10.26 7.95
N GLN A 17 -23.63 -9.16 7.22
CA GLN A 17 -22.40 -8.98 6.46
C GLN A 17 -21.16 -8.91 7.35
N ALA A 18 -21.25 -8.22 8.50
CA ALA A 18 -20.15 -8.14 9.46
C ALA A 18 -19.85 -9.50 10.11
N GLU A 19 -20.88 -10.26 10.51
CA GLU A 19 -20.73 -11.64 11.00
C GLU A 19 -20.08 -12.55 9.97
N PHE A 20 -20.53 -12.48 8.71
CA PHE A 20 -19.98 -13.26 7.60
C PHE A 20 -18.52 -12.94 7.36
N ALA A 21 -18.16 -11.65 7.28
CA ALA A 21 -16.78 -11.23 7.11
C ALA A 21 -15.89 -11.70 8.27
N ASN A 22 -16.39 -11.62 9.50
CA ASN A 22 -15.68 -12.10 10.69
C ASN A 22 -15.51 -13.64 10.66
N ALA A 23 -16.56 -14.37 10.32
CA ALA A 23 -16.51 -15.84 10.19
C ALA A 23 -15.52 -16.28 9.11
N ILE A 24 -15.44 -15.56 7.97
CA ILE A 24 -14.47 -15.81 6.91
C ILE A 24 -13.03 -15.59 7.40
N ARG A 25 -12.76 -14.47 8.08
CA ARG A 25 -11.40 -14.16 8.58
C ARG A 25 -10.87 -15.20 9.55
N HIS A 26 -11.74 -15.72 10.42
CA HIS A 26 -11.38 -16.72 11.42
C HIS A 26 -11.61 -18.16 10.96
N ASN A 27 -12.24 -18.36 9.79
CA ASN A 27 -12.70 -19.65 9.30
C ASN A 27 -13.54 -20.42 10.33
N ASP A 28 -14.41 -19.70 11.04
CA ASP A 28 -15.23 -20.24 12.12
C ASP A 28 -16.73 -19.97 11.90
N VAL A 29 -17.48 -21.03 11.62
CA VAL A 29 -18.93 -20.99 11.39
C VAL A 29 -19.71 -20.53 12.63
N LYS A 30 -19.17 -20.75 13.83
CA LYS A 30 -19.84 -20.37 15.10
C LYS A 30 -19.99 -18.86 15.24
N LEU A 31 -19.24 -18.08 14.46
CA LEU A 31 -19.33 -16.62 14.45
C LEU A 31 -20.50 -16.10 13.60
N MET A 32 -21.33 -16.99 13.07
CA MET A 32 -22.52 -16.64 12.28
C MET A 32 -23.82 -17.00 13.00
N SER A 33 -24.76 -16.09 13.00
CA SER A 33 -26.15 -16.33 13.42
C SER A 33 -26.98 -17.08 12.36
N GLY A 34 -26.52 -17.11 11.11
CA GLY A 34 -27.20 -17.77 10.01
C GLY A 34 -26.70 -19.17 9.70
N ASN A 35 -27.52 -19.98 9.01
CA ASN A 35 -27.22 -21.38 8.68
C ASN A 35 -26.36 -21.48 7.41
N ILE A 36 -25.02 -21.39 7.55
CA ILE A 36 -24.08 -21.63 6.46
C ILE A 36 -23.33 -22.95 6.70
N SER A 37 -23.11 -23.75 5.65
CA SER A 37 -22.35 -24.98 5.82
C SER A 37 -20.85 -24.70 6.03
N PRO A 38 -20.15 -25.44 6.92
CA PRO A 38 -18.71 -25.30 7.14
C PRO A 38 -17.89 -25.41 5.85
N GLN A 39 -18.31 -26.27 4.93
CA GLN A 39 -17.63 -26.47 3.64
C GLN A 39 -17.71 -25.21 2.76
N ARG A 40 -18.88 -24.56 2.69
CA ARG A 40 -19.04 -23.30 1.93
C ARG A 40 -18.23 -22.18 2.55
N LEU A 41 -18.30 -22.01 3.87
CA LEU A 41 -17.48 -21.02 4.55
C LEU A 41 -15.99 -21.25 4.29
N GLY A 42 -15.51 -22.50 4.37
CA GLY A 42 -14.12 -22.86 4.09
C GLY A 42 -13.67 -22.53 2.65
N VAL A 43 -14.57 -22.60 1.67
CA VAL A 43 -14.27 -22.15 0.28
C VAL A 43 -14.08 -20.63 0.24
N TYR A 44 -15.00 -19.86 0.83
CA TYR A 44 -14.89 -18.40 0.86
C TYR A 44 -13.67 -17.93 1.66
N SER A 45 -13.39 -18.53 2.82
CA SER A 45 -12.21 -18.22 3.63
C SER A 45 -10.92 -18.45 2.84
N ARG A 46 -10.79 -19.57 2.12
CA ARG A 46 -9.62 -19.83 1.28
C ARG A 46 -9.51 -18.84 0.13
N LEU A 47 -10.62 -18.50 -0.53
CA LEU A 47 -10.61 -17.52 -1.63
C LEU A 47 -10.14 -16.15 -1.16
N VAL A 48 -10.72 -15.63 -0.09
CA VAL A 48 -10.34 -14.32 0.48
C VAL A 48 -8.89 -14.33 0.92
N ARG A 49 -8.45 -15.36 1.65
CA ARG A 49 -7.06 -15.48 2.11
C ARG A 49 -6.08 -15.55 0.95
N ASN A 50 -6.31 -16.40 -0.03
CA ASN A 50 -5.42 -16.56 -1.19
C ASN A 50 -5.31 -15.27 -1.99
N ASN A 51 -6.41 -14.54 -2.16
CA ASN A 51 -6.39 -13.25 -2.84
C ASN A 51 -5.59 -12.22 -2.03
N THR A 52 -5.90 -12.06 -0.74
CA THR A 52 -5.20 -11.11 0.15
C THR A 52 -3.70 -11.41 0.18
N LEU A 53 -3.31 -12.66 0.44
CA LEU A 53 -1.91 -13.07 0.47
C LEU A 53 -1.23 -12.86 -0.88
N GLY A 54 -1.90 -13.20 -1.98
CA GLY A 54 -1.36 -13.04 -3.32
C GLY A 54 -1.12 -11.58 -3.71
N PHE A 55 -1.92 -10.63 -3.23
CA PHE A 55 -1.68 -9.20 -3.45
C PHE A 55 -0.52 -8.68 -2.60
N ILE A 56 -0.41 -9.12 -1.34
CA ILE A 56 0.71 -8.79 -0.47
C ILE A 56 2.02 -9.33 -1.08
N ASP A 57 2.05 -10.61 -1.47
CA ASP A 57 3.26 -11.25 -2.00
C ASP A 57 3.69 -10.68 -3.37
N ARG A 58 2.77 -10.12 -4.15
CA ARG A 58 3.10 -9.43 -5.41
C ARG A 58 3.67 -8.04 -5.19
N CYS A 59 3.21 -7.32 -4.19
CA CYS A 59 3.73 -6.00 -3.87
C CYS A 59 5.10 -6.09 -3.17
N TYR A 60 5.21 -6.95 -2.16
CA TYR A 60 6.39 -7.06 -1.31
C TYR A 60 7.30 -8.19 -1.76
N VAL A 61 8.26 -7.88 -2.64
CA VAL A 61 9.19 -8.85 -3.25
C VAL A 61 10.54 -8.88 -2.53
N GLN A 62 11.03 -7.70 -2.11
CA GLN A 62 12.32 -7.58 -1.43
C GLN A 62 12.19 -7.82 0.08
N LEU A 63 11.12 -7.30 0.68
CA LEU A 63 10.89 -7.43 2.13
C LEU A 63 11.03 -8.86 2.68
N PRO A 64 10.44 -9.91 2.06
CA PRO A 64 10.56 -11.27 2.56
C PRO A 64 12.00 -11.80 2.66
N GLN A 65 12.94 -11.21 1.92
CA GLN A 65 14.35 -11.62 1.97
C GLN A 65 15.03 -11.22 3.29
N HIS A 66 14.42 -10.33 4.07
CA HIS A 66 14.92 -9.84 5.37
C HIS A 66 14.20 -10.47 6.56
N LEU A 67 13.35 -11.46 6.32
CA LEU A 67 12.54 -12.15 7.32
C LEU A 67 12.72 -13.65 7.17
N SER A 68 12.55 -14.39 8.27
CA SER A 68 12.37 -15.84 8.13
C SER A 68 11.02 -16.13 7.45
N PRO A 69 10.88 -17.28 6.76
CA PRO A 69 9.61 -17.69 6.17
C PRO A 69 8.47 -17.71 7.20
N GLU A 70 8.77 -18.10 8.42
CA GLU A 70 7.82 -18.19 9.53
C GLU A 70 7.33 -16.81 9.97
N GLU A 71 8.23 -15.82 10.08
CA GLU A 71 7.88 -14.42 10.41
C GLU A 71 7.01 -13.81 9.31
N TRP A 72 7.38 -14.00 8.03
CA TRP A 72 6.60 -13.51 6.90
C TRP A 72 5.18 -14.07 6.88
N VAL A 73 5.03 -15.36 7.10
CA VAL A 73 3.71 -16.00 7.20
C VAL A 73 2.95 -15.46 8.41
N ALA A 74 3.59 -15.38 9.58
CA ALA A 74 2.93 -14.96 10.82
C ALA A 74 2.36 -13.54 10.74
N VAL A 75 3.10 -12.58 10.16
CA VAL A 75 2.63 -11.20 10.05
C VAL A 75 1.45 -11.08 9.07
N LYS A 76 1.49 -11.78 7.94
CA LYS A 76 0.37 -11.83 6.99
C LYS A 76 -0.88 -12.46 7.60
N GLU A 77 -0.71 -13.53 8.38
CA GLU A 77 -1.80 -14.18 9.10
C GLU A 77 -2.40 -13.27 10.18
N LYS A 78 -1.57 -12.50 10.87
CA LYS A 78 -2.03 -11.49 11.82
C LYS A 78 -2.87 -10.43 11.12
N PHE A 79 -2.42 -9.92 9.96
CA PHE A 79 -3.19 -8.96 9.17
C PHE A 79 -4.55 -9.52 8.73
N ILE A 80 -4.63 -10.76 8.24
CA ILE A 80 -5.91 -11.37 7.84
C ILE A 80 -6.89 -11.43 9.00
N ARG A 81 -6.42 -11.74 10.21
CA ARG A 81 -7.28 -11.90 11.40
C ARG A 81 -7.68 -10.56 12.02
N GLU A 82 -6.76 -9.63 12.12
CA GLU A 82 -6.89 -8.42 12.92
C GLU A 82 -6.99 -7.15 12.05
N GLY A 83 -6.31 -7.15 10.88
CA GLY A 83 -6.39 -6.07 9.92
C GLY A 83 -7.77 -6.03 9.28
N LYS A 84 -8.47 -4.96 9.50
CA LYS A 84 -9.78 -4.74 8.88
C LYS A 84 -9.55 -4.07 7.52
N ALA A 85 -9.17 -4.85 6.50
CA ALA A 85 -9.16 -4.33 5.14
C ALA A 85 -10.53 -3.72 4.81
N HIS A 86 -10.54 -2.44 4.49
CA HIS A 86 -11.75 -1.66 4.30
C HIS A 86 -12.01 -1.32 2.84
N SER A 87 -10.95 -1.27 2.03
CA SER A 87 -11.09 -0.94 0.62
C SER A 87 -11.70 -2.10 -0.18
N PRO A 88 -12.63 -1.79 -1.11
CA PRO A 88 -13.12 -2.75 -2.08
C PRO A 88 -12.10 -3.04 -3.19
N PHE A 89 -11.01 -2.28 -3.27
CA PHE A 89 -10.02 -2.40 -4.33
C PHE A 89 -8.85 -3.27 -3.88
N PHE A 90 -8.52 -4.26 -4.66
CA PHE A 90 -7.45 -5.20 -4.35
C PHE A 90 -6.06 -4.55 -4.31
N GLN A 91 -5.84 -3.50 -5.09
CA GLN A 91 -4.60 -2.72 -5.11
C GLN A 91 -4.31 -2.03 -3.78
N ASP A 92 -5.33 -1.72 -2.98
CA ASP A 92 -5.18 -1.03 -1.70
C ASP A 92 -4.73 -1.98 -0.57
N ILE A 93 -4.85 -3.30 -0.77
CA ILE A 93 -4.49 -4.31 0.24
C ILE A 93 -3.04 -4.15 0.70
N ALA A 94 -2.12 -3.86 -0.21
CA ALA A 94 -0.71 -3.68 0.12
C ALA A 94 -0.49 -2.45 1.03
N GLY A 95 -1.12 -1.32 0.71
CA GLY A 95 -1.08 -0.11 1.54
C GLY A 95 -1.74 -0.30 2.90
N GLU A 96 -2.87 -1.00 2.96
CA GLU A 96 -3.54 -1.35 4.22
C GLU A 96 -2.68 -2.28 5.08
N PHE A 97 -1.95 -3.22 4.47
CA PHE A 97 -1.01 -4.09 5.16
C PHE A 97 0.19 -3.32 5.72
N LEU A 98 0.76 -2.38 4.95
CA LEU A 98 1.82 -1.49 5.43
C LEU A 98 1.36 -0.67 6.65
N ASN A 99 0.19 -0.05 6.56
CA ASN A 99 -0.38 0.73 7.66
C ASN A 99 -0.63 -0.14 8.89
N PHE A 100 -1.17 -1.34 8.71
CA PHE A 100 -1.35 -2.30 9.78
C PHE A 100 -0.01 -2.66 10.47
N CYS A 101 1.03 -2.93 9.69
CA CYS A 101 2.36 -3.24 10.23
C CYS A 101 2.94 -2.07 11.01
N ARG A 102 2.74 -0.84 10.53
CA ARG A 102 3.19 0.40 11.19
C ARG A 102 2.47 0.63 12.53
N GLU A 103 1.15 0.53 12.53
CA GLU A 103 0.31 0.76 13.71
C GLU A 103 0.50 -0.30 14.81
N ASN A 104 0.77 -1.54 14.42
CA ASN A 104 0.88 -2.68 15.34
C ASN A 104 2.33 -3.07 15.67
N GLY A 105 3.31 -2.28 15.23
CA GLY A 105 4.73 -2.56 15.51
C GLY A 105 5.19 -3.92 15.00
N CYS A 106 4.66 -4.37 13.84
CA CYS A 106 4.96 -5.70 13.32
C CYS A 106 6.36 -5.80 12.69
N MET A 107 6.96 -4.67 12.35
CA MET A 107 8.25 -4.58 11.65
C MET A 107 9.12 -3.50 12.27
N PRO A 108 10.46 -3.64 12.25
CA PRO A 108 11.39 -2.58 12.61
C PRO A 108 11.31 -1.42 11.59
N PRO A 109 11.66 -0.17 12.00
CA PRO A 109 11.50 1.02 11.15
C PRO A 109 12.11 0.90 9.76
N HIS A 110 13.32 0.38 9.63
CA HIS A 110 13.99 0.24 8.33
C HIS A 110 13.26 -0.73 7.36
N LEU A 111 12.59 -1.75 7.86
CA LEU A 111 11.76 -2.63 7.04
C LEU A 111 10.42 -2.00 6.69
N LEU A 112 9.86 -1.12 7.54
CA LEU A 112 8.69 -0.33 7.19
C LEU A 112 8.99 0.67 6.07
N GLU A 113 10.19 1.23 6.02
CA GLU A 113 10.62 2.08 4.91
C GLU A 113 10.79 1.31 3.60
N LEU A 114 11.34 0.09 3.65
CA LEU A 114 11.38 -0.80 2.49
C LEU A 114 9.95 -1.17 2.01
N MET A 115 9.04 -1.46 2.94
CA MET A 115 7.63 -1.68 2.60
C MET A 115 7.00 -0.45 1.94
N ASP A 116 7.27 0.75 2.45
CA ASP A 116 6.77 1.99 1.85
C ASP A 116 7.30 2.18 0.42
N PHE A 117 8.57 1.88 0.19
CA PHE A 117 9.18 1.93 -1.14
C PHE A 117 8.52 0.96 -2.12
N GLU A 118 8.31 -0.30 -1.74
CA GLU A 118 7.65 -1.29 -2.60
C GLU A 118 6.18 -0.93 -2.83
N ASN A 119 5.49 -0.39 -1.83
CA ASN A 119 4.13 0.12 -1.99
C ASN A 119 4.07 1.36 -2.90
N ALA A 120 5.05 2.26 -2.84
CA ALA A 120 5.12 3.43 -3.71
C ALA A 120 5.31 3.03 -5.19
N GLN A 121 6.04 1.95 -5.48
CA GLN A 121 6.12 1.39 -6.83
C GLN A 121 4.73 0.92 -7.32
N LEU A 122 3.98 0.23 -6.48
CA LEU A 122 2.61 -0.18 -6.80
C LEU A 122 1.70 1.03 -7.04
N LEU A 123 1.82 2.09 -6.23
CA LEU A 123 1.03 3.32 -6.41
C LEU A 123 1.33 3.99 -7.75
N ALA A 124 2.59 4.07 -8.16
CA ALA A 124 2.97 4.57 -9.48
C ALA A 124 2.41 3.67 -10.61
N GLU A 125 2.47 2.35 -10.44
CA GLU A 125 1.98 1.36 -11.42
C GLU A 125 0.47 1.49 -11.64
N VAL A 126 -0.33 1.55 -10.57
CA VAL A 126 -1.80 1.57 -10.65
C VAL A 126 -2.38 2.96 -10.85
N SER A 127 -1.57 4.00 -10.86
CA SER A 127 -2.01 5.37 -11.06
C SER A 127 -2.79 5.52 -12.36
N MET A 128 -3.92 6.20 -12.31
CA MET A 128 -4.73 6.54 -13.48
C MET A 128 -4.22 7.79 -14.22
N ALA A 129 -3.13 8.40 -13.75
CA ALA A 129 -2.56 9.57 -14.39
C ALA A 129 -2.00 9.23 -15.77
N THR A 130 -2.24 10.10 -16.72
CA THR A 130 -1.64 10.00 -18.07
C THR A 130 -0.20 10.48 -18.00
N VAL A 131 0.72 9.63 -18.45
CA VAL A 131 2.12 10.01 -18.65
C VAL A 131 2.24 10.60 -20.06
N PRO A 132 2.65 11.87 -20.21
CA PRO A 132 2.78 12.47 -21.53
C PRO A 132 3.90 11.78 -22.30
N SER A 133 3.73 11.70 -23.63
CA SER A 133 4.81 11.36 -24.54
C SER A 133 5.84 12.51 -24.59
N GLU A 134 6.92 12.32 -25.33
CA GLU A 134 7.93 13.36 -25.53
C GLU A 134 7.30 14.69 -25.92
N PHE A 135 7.75 15.79 -25.31
CA PHE A 135 7.34 17.15 -25.62
C PHE A 135 8.56 18.07 -25.62
N GLU A 136 8.53 19.12 -26.44
CA GLU A 136 9.55 20.15 -26.42
C GLU A 136 9.32 21.05 -25.19
N TRP A 137 10.38 21.34 -24.46
CA TRP A 137 10.33 22.22 -23.29
C TRP A 137 11.52 23.18 -23.26
N ASP A 138 11.33 24.29 -22.58
CA ASP A 138 12.35 25.30 -22.30
C ASP A 138 12.27 25.72 -20.81
N ASN A 139 13.11 26.65 -20.41
CA ASN A 139 13.18 27.08 -19.01
C ASN A 139 11.93 27.81 -18.51
N ASP A 140 11.06 28.26 -19.40
CA ASP A 140 9.78 28.94 -19.08
C ASP A 140 8.58 27.99 -19.20
N THR A 141 8.79 26.80 -19.67
CA THR A 141 7.73 25.78 -19.76
C THR A 141 7.20 25.43 -18.37
N ILE A 142 5.89 25.57 -18.18
CA ILE A 142 5.24 25.22 -16.92
C ILE A 142 5.16 23.70 -16.80
N MET A 143 5.76 23.18 -15.76
CA MET A 143 5.81 21.75 -15.42
C MET A 143 5.01 21.49 -14.14
N GLN A 144 4.53 20.28 -13.99
CA GLN A 144 3.87 19.77 -12.80
C GLN A 144 4.36 18.38 -12.48
N PHE A 145 4.43 18.04 -11.21
CA PHE A 145 4.78 16.70 -10.78
C PHE A 145 3.75 15.67 -11.30
N SER A 146 4.22 14.58 -11.87
CA SER A 146 3.33 13.57 -12.46
C SER A 146 2.56 12.82 -11.37
N GLY A 147 1.27 12.60 -11.58
CA GLY A 147 0.47 11.71 -10.73
C GLY A 147 0.82 10.22 -10.87
N ALA A 148 1.73 9.85 -11.79
CA ALA A 148 2.29 8.52 -11.93
C ALA A 148 3.73 8.44 -11.38
N ALA A 149 4.09 9.39 -10.51
CA ALA A 149 5.37 9.42 -9.82
C ALA A 149 5.17 9.61 -8.31
N GLU A 150 6.11 9.09 -7.55
CA GLU A 150 6.14 9.13 -6.10
C GLU A 150 7.49 9.67 -5.64
N LEU A 151 7.47 10.70 -4.82
CA LEU A 151 8.66 11.27 -4.19
C LEU A 151 8.71 10.82 -2.73
N ARG A 152 9.82 10.23 -2.33
CA ARG A 152 9.99 9.64 -0.99
C ARG A 152 11.31 10.05 -0.37
N GLN A 153 11.30 10.15 0.95
CA GLN A 153 12.51 10.32 1.76
C GLN A 153 12.53 9.25 2.83
N TYR A 154 13.66 8.54 2.94
CA TYR A 154 13.89 7.45 3.87
C TYR A 154 15.06 7.78 4.79
N ALA A 155 15.04 7.28 6.02
CA ALA A 155 16.15 7.40 6.98
C ALA A 155 17.27 6.38 6.68
N VAL A 156 16.99 5.40 5.81
CA VAL A 156 17.94 4.37 5.41
C VAL A 156 18.10 4.29 3.89
N ASN A 157 19.28 3.89 3.46
CA ASN A 157 19.60 3.61 2.07
C ASN A 157 19.70 2.09 1.87
N PHE A 158 18.74 1.54 1.19
CA PHE A 158 18.69 0.14 0.75
C PHE A 158 18.93 -0.02 -0.76
N ILE A 159 18.86 1.09 -1.51
CA ILE A 159 19.00 1.09 -2.98
C ILE A 159 20.44 0.81 -3.37
N ARG A 160 21.40 1.40 -2.66
CA ARG A 160 22.83 1.26 -2.94
C ARG A 160 23.34 -0.19 -2.90
N SER A 161 22.75 -1.00 -2.03
CA SER A 161 23.08 -2.41 -1.86
C SER A 161 22.21 -3.35 -2.69
N GLU A 162 21.36 -2.82 -3.58
CA GLU A 162 20.33 -3.60 -4.28
C GLU A 162 19.42 -4.36 -3.29
N PHE A 163 18.96 -3.66 -2.26
CA PHE A 163 18.09 -4.18 -1.18
C PHE A 163 18.71 -5.25 -0.26
N LYS A 164 20.00 -5.49 -0.33
CA LYS A 164 20.65 -6.53 0.49
C LYS A 164 21.03 -6.07 1.89
N GLN A 165 21.27 -4.77 2.05
CA GLN A 165 21.72 -4.15 3.31
C GLN A 165 21.02 -2.79 3.49
N PHE A 166 21.02 -2.30 4.73
CA PHE A 166 20.48 -1.01 5.11
C PHE A 166 21.60 -0.12 5.66
N ASP A 167 21.99 0.89 4.91
CA ASP A 167 22.89 1.93 5.39
C ASP A 167 22.03 3.02 6.08
N PHE A 168 22.34 3.38 7.32
CA PHE A 168 21.60 4.38 8.08
C PHE A 168 22.01 5.80 7.66
N GLU A 169 21.69 6.16 6.44
CA GLU A 169 21.85 7.50 5.86
C GLU A 169 20.57 7.95 5.17
N PRO A 170 20.16 9.22 5.35
CA PRO A 170 18.98 9.74 4.66
C PRO A 170 19.09 9.60 3.14
N THR A 171 18.02 9.15 2.52
CA THR A 171 18.00 8.87 1.08
C THR A 171 16.71 9.39 0.46
N ASN A 172 16.86 10.26 -0.54
CA ASN A 172 15.76 10.78 -1.33
C ASN A 172 15.60 9.90 -2.57
N VAL A 173 14.35 9.56 -2.91
CA VAL A 173 14.05 8.63 -4.00
C VAL A 173 12.89 9.16 -4.82
N LEU A 174 13.05 9.15 -6.14
CA LEU A 174 11.98 9.29 -7.11
C LEU A 174 11.63 7.90 -7.65
N ILE A 175 10.34 7.60 -7.66
CA ILE A 175 9.78 6.40 -8.29
C ILE A 175 8.80 6.90 -9.35
N TRP A 176 8.82 6.35 -10.56
CA TRP A 176 7.90 6.80 -11.61
C TRP A 176 7.56 5.69 -12.60
N ARG A 177 6.45 5.88 -13.27
CA ARG A 177 6.01 5.05 -14.39
C ARG A 177 6.23 5.79 -15.70
N ASP A 178 6.79 5.11 -16.70
CA ASP A 178 6.92 5.65 -18.05
C ASP A 178 5.66 5.42 -18.92
N THR A 179 5.74 5.81 -20.19
CA THR A 179 4.65 5.66 -21.18
C THR A 179 4.41 4.21 -21.59
N GLU A 180 5.36 3.31 -21.37
CA GLU A 180 5.29 1.87 -21.67
C GLU A 180 4.88 1.05 -20.42
N PHE A 181 4.46 1.73 -19.35
CA PHE A 181 4.10 1.15 -18.05
C PHE A 181 5.28 0.51 -17.28
N GLY A 182 6.53 0.82 -17.66
CA GLY A 182 7.71 0.45 -16.89
C GLY A 182 7.82 1.28 -15.61
N ILE A 183 8.14 0.62 -14.50
CA ILE A 183 8.37 1.28 -13.20
C ILE A 183 9.86 1.43 -12.99
N TYR A 184 10.27 2.64 -12.71
CA TYR A 184 11.66 3.02 -12.48
C TYR A 184 11.79 3.73 -11.14
N TYR A 185 13.01 3.74 -10.61
CA TYR A 185 13.35 4.54 -9.43
C TYR A 185 14.78 5.06 -9.54
N ASN A 186 15.03 6.18 -8.91
CA ASN A 186 16.37 6.76 -8.83
C ASN A 186 16.58 7.44 -7.48
N ARG A 187 17.80 7.36 -6.97
CA ARG A 187 18.23 8.17 -5.84
C ARG A 187 18.45 9.60 -6.31
N LEU A 188 17.97 10.56 -5.53
CA LEU A 188 18.10 11.97 -5.81
C LEU A 188 19.13 12.64 -4.89
N GLU A 189 19.84 13.60 -5.42
CA GLU A 189 20.59 14.57 -4.61
C GLU A 189 19.62 15.58 -3.97
N GLU A 190 20.09 16.32 -2.96
CA GLU A 190 19.24 17.24 -2.19
C GLU A 190 18.56 18.30 -3.07
N LEU A 191 19.29 18.85 -4.05
CA LEU A 191 18.76 19.87 -4.96
C LEU A 191 17.64 19.30 -5.86
N ASP A 192 17.85 18.11 -6.42
CA ASP A 192 16.84 17.46 -7.27
C ASP A 192 15.56 17.17 -6.48
N PHE A 193 15.73 16.70 -5.25
CA PHE A 193 14.61 16.43 -4.34
C PHE A 193 13.85 17.69 -4.01
N PHE A 194 14.55 18.79 -3.72
CA PHE A 194 13.95 20.10 -3.46
C PHE A 194 13.13 20.59 -4.65
N LEU A 195 13.71 20.59 -5.86
CA LEU A 195 13.03 21.04 -7.09
C LEU A 195 11.77 20.21 -7.39
N LEU A 196 11.86 18.88 -7.26
CA LEU A 196 10.72 18.01 -7.46
C LEU A 196 9.65 18.17 -6.37
N SER A 197 10.05 18.45 -5.12
CA SER A 197 9.11 18.75 -4.03
C SER A 197 8.32 20.01 -4.31
N SER A 198 8.99 21.07 -4.80
CA SER A 198 8.32 22.32 -5.19
C SER A 198 7.30 22.09 -6.32
N LEU A 199 7.63 21.25 -7.31
CA LEU A 199 6.70 20.87 -8.38
C LEU A 199 5.53 20.02 -7.87
N GLN A 200 5.69 19.30 -6.78
CA GLN A 200 4.62 18.54 -6.13
C GLN A 200 3.63 19.47 -5.40
N GLU A 201 4.11 20.59 -4.85
CA GLU A 201 3.27 21.61 -4.21
C GLU A 201 2.50 22.45 -5.23
N GLY A 202 3.07 22.70 -6.42
CA GLY A 202 2.42 23.48 -7.47
C GLY A 202 3.17 23.46 -8.81
N ALA A 203 2.45 23.73 -9.88
CA ALA A 203 3.03 23.84 -11.21
C ALA A 203 3.95 25.09 -11.29
N ASN A 204 5.17 24.92 -11.82
CA ASN A 204 6.15 26.00 -11.94
C ASN A 204 7.05 25.76 -13.18
N SER A 205 7.79 26.77 -13.59
CA SER A 205 8.85 26.66 -14.61
C SER A 205 10.23 26.55 -13.95
N LEU A 206 11.23 26.13 -14.71
CA LEU A 206 12.61 26.08 -14.20
C LEU A 206 13.09 27.46 -13.76
N ASN A 207 12.79 28.50 -14.54
CA ASN A 207 13.12 29.89 -14.16
C ASN A 207 12.40 30.33 -12.88
N GLY A 208 11.14 29.94 -12.69
CA GLY A 208 10.39 30.17 -11.45
C GLY A 208 11.04 29.51 -10.24
N LEU A 209 11.38 28.22 -10.34
CA LEU A 209 12.06 27.49 -9.28
C LEU A 209 13.44 28.07 -8.92
N LEU A 210 14.21 28.51 -9.93
CA LEU A 210 15.50 29.15 -9.70
C LEU A 210 15.37 30.52 -9.01
N ALA A 211 14.29 31.26 -9.28
CA ALA A 211 14.01 32.51 -8.59
C ALA A 211 13.72 32.29 -7.10
N GLU A 212 12.93 31.25 -6.77
CA GLU A 212 12.62 30.84 -5.39
C GLU A 212 13.87 30.44 -4.58
N LEU A 213 14.85 29.79 -5.25
CA LEU A 213 16.14 29.43 -4.62
C LEU A 213 17.04 30.63 -4.33
N SER A 214 16.76 31.79 -4.94
CA SER A 214 17.59 32.98 -4.84
C SER A 214 17.13 33.97 -3.75
N GLU A 215 15.96 33.70 -3.15
CA GLU A 215 15.38 34.46 -2.04
C GLU A 215 15.75 33.83 -0.69
#